data_e38ceaa370eb2bce8d345b950345594b
#
_entry.id   e38ceaa370eb2bce8d345b950345594b
#
_cell.length_a   1.000
_cell.length_b   1.000
_cell.length_c   1.000
_cell.angle_alpha   90.00
_cell.angle_beta   90.00
_cell.angle_gamma   90.00
#
_symmetry.space_group_name_H-M   'P 1'
#
loop_
_entity.id
_entity.type
_entity.pdbx_description
1 polymer ?
#
loop_
_entity_poly.entity_id
_entity_poly.type
_entity_poly.pdbx_seq_one_letter_code
_entity_poly.pdbx_strand_id
1 'polypeptide(L)'
;MRILRELSRRKLRTSLTIIGIAIGIWTLVVFSSMANKINTIVDGGSQFYVGKIIVSDASKVGIGLDVVPIDLAVADQIRGMPGVAAVDPQIRLPFEEVTSAAFGTPNIITGAVGGADNGMDQFTLQPAQGRLLKAEDEGSQVTVLGSDLAHKTGVAVGDTIQMRGMSFEVVGILQPTLISPDTTAMVPLAAAQGLFIETLPPLLRGALDPSRVASQIIVYPATGVDEAALAAQIEQAADNVSTLTAADFDQQVGSTITIFNAIIIGVAVISLIVGGLSVINTMAMSVAERTREIGIKRAIGGPRGRIIRELVAEAGIIGLIGGLFGLALGAIVVMLANELGRSSGTVLFDLTPQTALFALAFGTILGMVAGVIPAWSAARLDPVTALRYE
;
A
#
# COMPACT_ATOMS: atom_id res chain seq x y z
N MET A 1 4.49 23.56 33.57
CA MET A 1 3.37 24.50 33.68
C MET A 1 3.66 25.94 33.21
N ARG A 2 4.88 26.48 33.34
CA ARG A 2 5.21 27.84 32.83
C ARG A 2 5.07 27.95 31.30
N ILE A 3 5.62 27.00 30.54
CA ILE A 3 5.63 27.02 29.04
C ILE A 3 4.21 27.03 28.47
N LEU A 4 3.30 26.21 28.99
CA LEU A 4 1.90 26.18 28.55
C LEU A 4 1.15 27.48 28.82
N ARG A 5 1.47 28.18 29.93
CA ARG A 5 0.87 29.47 30.28
C ARG A 5 1.39 30.61 29.39
N GLU A 6 2.61 30.50 28.88
CA GLU A 6 3.22 31.46 27.97
C GLU A 6 2.70 31.30 26.54
N LEU A 7 2.52 30.06 26.05
CA LEU A 7 1.88 29.74 24.78
C LEU A 7 0.44 30.27 24.69
N SER A 8 -0.28 30.35 25.83
CA SER A 8 -1.67 30.84 25.89
C SER A 8 -1.81 32.35 25.78
N ARG A 9 -0.74 33.15 25.95
CA ARG A 9 -0.80 34.62 25.92
C ARG A 9 -0.89 35.19 24.49
N ARG A 10 -0.46 34.45 23.44
CA ARG A 10 -0.48 34.88 22.00
C ARG A 10 -1.05 33.81 21.14
N LYS A 11 -2.32 33.52 21.36
CA LYS A 11 -3.06 32.41 20.76
C LYS A 11 -2.96 32.33 19.23
N LEU A 12 -3.10 33.46 18.55
CA LEU A 12 -3.18 33.50 17.07
C LEU A 12 -1.88 33.07 16.39
N ARG A 13 -0.72 33.52 16.92
CA ARG A 13 0.57 33.19 16.33
C ARG A 13 0.98 31.74 16.60
N THR A 14 0.86 31.33 17.87
CA THR A 14 1.16 29.95 18.27
C THR A 14 0.27 28.95 17.51
N SER A 15 -1.01 29.30 17.33
CA SER A 15 -1.93 28.49 16.52
C SER A 15 -1.48 28.37 15.06
N LEU A 16 -1.08 29.47 14.42
CA LEU A 16 -0.61 29.44 13.04
C LEU A 16 0.65 28.56 12.88
N THR A 17 1.57 28.62 13.84
CA THR A 17 2.77 27.75 13.81
C THR A 17 2.41 26.29 14.02
N ILE A 18 1.55 26.00 15.00
CA ILE A 18 1.05 24.64 15.25
C ILE A 18 0.34 24.11 14.01
N ILE A 19 -0.51 24.91 13.36
CA ILE A 19 -1.21 24.54 12.12
C ILE A 19 -0.19 24.26 10.99
N GLY A 20 0.83 25.11 10.82
CA GLY A 20 1.86 24.90 9.80
C GLY A 20 2.61 23.57 9.98
N ILE A 21 3.00 23.25 11.22
CA ILE A 21 3.61 21.95 11.53
C ILE A 21 2.60 20.82 11.35
N ALA A 22 1.37 21.01 11.83
CA ALA A 22 0.33 19.99 11.76
C ALA A 22 -0.02 19.60 10.32
N ILE A 23 -0.08 20.56 9.40
CA ILE A 23 -0.30 20.27 7.96
C ILE A 23 0.85 19.42 7.42
N GLY A 24 2.11 19.77 7.73
CA GLY A 24 3.27 19.00 7.29
C GLY A 24 3.26 17.56 7.83
N ILE A 25 2.97 17.40 9.12
CA ILE A 25 2.90 16.08 9.76
C ILE A 25 1.68 15.28 9.27
N TRP A 26 0.53 15.92 9.10
CA TRP A 26 -0.65 15.29 8.51
C TRP A 26 -0.34 14.70 7.13
N THR A 27 0.26 15.49 6.26
CA THR A 27 0.65 15.05 4.91
C THR A 27 1.63 13.88 4.98
N LEU A 28 2.64 13.97 5.85
CA LEU A 28 3.61 12.89 6.09
C LEU A 28 2.90 11.59 6.55
N VAL A 29 1.96 11.67 7.48
CA VAL A 29 1.21 10.52 8.01
C VAL A 29 0.39 9.85 6.91
N VAL A 30 -0.35 10.64 6.11
CA VAL A 30 -1.19 10.11 5.02
C VAL A 30 -0.34 9.41 3.96
N PHE A 31 0.72 10.06 3.46
CA PHE A 31 1.57 9.46 2.42
C PHE A 31 2.37 8.26 2.94
N SER A 32 2.88 8.31 4.18
CA SER A 32 3.57 7.15 4.77
C SER A 32 2.63 5.97 4.99
N SER A 33 1.37 6.22 5.40
CA SER A 33 0.37 5.17 5.54
C SER A 33 0.00 4.52 4.21
N MET A 34 -0.04 5.32 3.13
CA MET A 34 -0.23 4.81 1.77
C MET A 34 0.97 3.97 1.32
N ALA A 35 2.20 4.45 1.56
CA ALA A 35 3.41 3.71 1.23
C ALA A 35 3.50 2.37 1.98
N ASN A 36 3.15 2.35 3.28
CA ASN A 36 3.12 1.11 4.04
C ASN A 36 2.16 0.09 3.41
N LYS A 37 0.97 0.54 3.01
CA LYS A 37 0.00 -0.36 2.35
C LYS A 37 0.52 -0.87 1.02
N ILE A 38 1.12 -0.01 0.19
CA ILE A 38 1.74 -0.41 -1.07
C ILE A 38 2.85 -1.44 -0.82
N ASN A 39 3.74 -1.20 0.13
CA ASN A 39 4.80 -2.14 0.48
C ASN A 39 4.23 -3.49 0.94
N THR A 40 3.19 -3.51 1.78
CA THR A 40 2.52 -4.74 2.21
C THR A 40 1.93 -5.52 1.03
N ILE A 41 1.29 -4.82 0.06
CA ILE A 41 0.74 -5.45 -1.14
C ILE A 41 1.86 -6.04 -2.02
N VAL A 42 2.97 -5.34 -2.11
CA VAL A 42 4.12 -5.78 -2.92
C VAL A 42 4.83 -6.96 -2.28
N ASP A 43 5.11 -6.89 -0.98
CA ASP A 43 5.72 -8.00 -0.24
C ASP A 43 4.86 -9.27 -0.31
N GLY A 44 3.54 -9.10 -0.17
CA GLY A 44 2.58 -10.20 -0.34
C GLY A 44 2.50 -10.70 -1.78
N GLY A 45 2.55 -9.79 -2.76
CA GLY A 45 2.59 -10.13 -4.18
C GLY A 45 3.86 -10.91 -4.52
N SER A 46 5.03 -10.43 -4.10
CA SER A 46 6.30 -11.13 -4.30
C SER A 46 6.25 -12.56 -3.75
N GLN A 47 5.79 -12.74 -2.51
CA GLN A 47 5.63 -14.07 -1.92
C GLN A 47 4.66 -14.98 -2.71
N PHE A 48 3.63 -14.40 -3.33
CA PHE A 48 2.70 -15.16 -4.16
C PHE A 48 3.37 -15.69 -5.43
N TYR A 49 4.33 -14.95 -5.99
CA TYR A 49 5.03 -15.33 -7.22
C TYR A 49 6.24 -16.25 -6.99
N VAL A 50 6.76 -16.37 -5.76
CA VAL A 50 7.90 -17.23 -5.45
C VAL A 50 7.60 -18.69 -5.81
N GLY A 51 8.51 -19.34 -6.54
CA GLY A 51 8.37 -20.72 -6.99
C GLY A 51 7.38 -20.90 -8.15
N LYS A 52 7.03 -19.81 -8.87
CA LYS A 52 6.10 -19.83 -9.99
C LYS A 52 6.61 -19.00 -11.14
N ILE A 53 6.36 -19.46 -12.35
CA ILE A 53 6.52 -18.69 -13.59
C ILE A 53 5.12 -18.51 -14.16
N ILE A 54 4.67 -17.28 -14.33
CA ILE A 54 3.39 -16.99 -14.97
C ILE A 54 3.63 -16.77 -16.44
N VAL A 55 2.97 -17.57 -17.27
CA VAL A 55 3.00 -17.46 -18.71
C VAL A 55 1.70 -16.82 -19.19
N SER A 56 1.81 -15.76 -19.96
CA SER A 56 0.69 -15.01 -20.55
C SER A 56 0.97 -14.72 -22.02
N ASP A 57 -0.04 -14.30 -22.76
CA ASP A 57 0.15 -13.86 -24.15
C ASP A 57 1.08 -12.62 -24.19
N ALA A 58 2.01 -12.61 -25.15
CA ALA A 58 3.02 -11.52 -25.27
C ALA A 58 2.41 -10.17 -25.64
N SER A 59 1.19 -10.13 -26.16
CA SER A 59 0.46 -8.88 -26.42
C SER A 59 -0.09 -8.23 -25.16
N LYS A 60 -0.07 -8.95 -24.02
CA LYS A 60 -0.48 -8.42 -22.72
C LYS A 60 0.52 -7.38 -22.23
N VAL A 61 0.08 -6.15 -22.06
CA VAL A 61 0.93 -5.05 -21.57
C VAL A 61 0.76 -4.89 -20.05
N GLY A 62 1.80 -5.19 -19.30
CA GLY A 62 1.85 -4.97 -17.85
C GLY A 62 1.13 -6.02 -17.00
N ILE A 63 0.96 -5.73 -15.70
CA ILE A 63 0.29 -6.61 -14.72
C ILE A 63 -1.24 -6.43 -14.73
N GLY A 64 -1.79 -5.90 -15.83
CA GLY A 64 -3.22 -5.60 -15.97
C GLY A 64 -4.12 -6.85 -16.06
N LEU A 65 -5.44 -6.60 -15.96
CA LEU A 65 -6.50 -7.60 -16.15
C LEU A 65 -6.90 -7.75 -17.64
N ASP A 66 -6.04 -7.32 -18.56
CA ASP A 66 -6.27 -7.56 -19.99
C ASP A 66 -6.23 -9.06 -20.25
N VAL A 67 -7.36 -9.60 -20.63
CA VAL A 67 -7.56 -11.03 -20.73
C VAL A 67 -7.42 -11.42 -22.20
N VAL A 68 -6.23 -11.89 -22.57
CA VAL A 68 -5.95 -12.42 -23.90
C VAL A 68 -5.97 -13.94 -23.81
N PRO A 69 -6.71 -14.64 -24.68
CA PRO A 69 -6.79 -16.09 -24.64
C PRO A 69 -5.49 -16.76 -25.08
N ILE A 70 -5.07 -17.79 -24.33
CA ILE A 70 -3.98 -18.71 -24.67
C ILE A 70 -4.57 -20.09 -24.90
N ASP A 71 -4.16 -20.81 -25.96
CA ASP A 71 -4.56 -22.20 -26.19
C ASP A 71 -3.89 -23.13 -25.16
N LEU A 72 -4.66 -24.07 -24.60
CA LEU A 72 -4.14 -25.08 -23.67
C LEU A 72 -3.05 -25.97 -24.26
N ALA A 73 -2.92 -26.05 -25.62
CA ALA A 73 -1.81 -26.71 -26.26
C ALA A 73 -0.44 -26.17 -25.81
N VAL A 74 -0.37 -24.87 -25.47
CA VAL A 74 0.84 -24.25 -24.89
C VAL A 74 1.14 -24.84 -23.52
N ALA A 75 0.13 -25.06 -22.68
CA ALA A 75 0.30 -25.70 -21.38
C ALA A 75 0.80 -27.15 -21.52
N ASP A 76 0.29 -27.90 -22.52
CA ASP A 76 0.74 -29.26 -22.78
C ASP A 76 2.19 -29.29 -23.29
N GLN A 77 2.58 -28.34 -24.14
CA GLN A 77 3.95 -28.19 -24.62
C GLN A 77 4.90 -27.89 -23.46
N ILE A 78 4.56 -26.93 -22.56
CA ILE A 78 5.37 -26.55 -21.41
C ILE A 78 5.49 -27.72 -20.42
N ARG A 79 4.42 -28.49 -20.21
CA ARG A 79 4.43 -29.67 -19.32
C ARG A 79 5.46 -30.72 -19.73
N GLY A 80 5.77 -30.81 -21.02
CA GLY A 80 6.79 -31.71 -21.57
C GLY A 80 8.23 -31.19 -21.42
N MET A 81 8.45 -29.97 -20.97
CA MET A 81 9.78 -29.36 -20.93
C MET A 81 10.59 -29.86 -19.74
N PRO A 82 11.93 -30.05 -19.89
CA PRO A 82 12.81 -30.37 -18.78
C PRO A 82 12.82 -29.25 -17.72
N GLY A 83 12.74 -29.61 -16.45
CA GLY A 83 12.75 -28.64 -15.35
C GLY A 83 11.38 -28.12 -14.93
N VAL A 84 10.31 -28.56 -15.59
CA VAL A 84 8.93 -28.28 -15.20
C VAL A 84 8.41 -29.39 -14.27
N ALA A 85 7.93 -29.03 -13.08
CA ALA A 85 7.33 -29.97 -12.13
C ALA A 85 5.82 -30.11 -12.33
N ALA A 86 5.14 -28.97 -12.54
CA ALA A 86 3.69 -28.94 -12.78
C ALA A 86 3.30 -27.73 -13.62
N VAL A 87 2.14 -27.83 -14.26
CA VAL A 87 1.54 -26.76 -15.06
C VAL A 87 0.07 -26.65 -14.71
N ASP A 88 -0.36 -25.44 -14.32
CA ASP A 88 -1.72 -25.11 -13.93
C ASP A 88 -2.28 -24.00 -14.86
N PRO A 89 -3.08 -24.34 -15.87
CA PRO A 89 -3.75 -23.35 -16.69
C PRO A 89 -4.88 -22.68 -15.90
N GLN A 90 -4.95 -21.36 -15.97
CA GLN A 90 -5.94 -20.58 -15.26
C GLN A 90 -6.67 -19.59 -16.15
N ILE A 91 -7.90 -19.30 -15.77
CA ILE A 91 -8.65 -18.14 -16.26
C ILE A 91 -8.68 -17.08 -15.16
N ARG A 92 -8.26 -15.87 -15.47
CA ARG A 92 -8.45 -14.71 -14.58
C ARG A 92 -9.24 -13.65 -15.34
N LEU A 93 -10.31 -13.19 -14.74
CA LEU A 93 -11.16 -12.14 -15.33
C LEU A 93 -11.69 -11.22 -14.21
N PRO A 94 -12.00 -9.95 -14.54
CA PRO A 94 -12.61 -9.04 -13.58
C PRO A 94 -13.96 -9.57 -13.10
N PHE A 95 -14.20 -9.48 -11.80
CA PHE A 95 -15.48 -9.86 -11.18
C PHE A 95 -16.64 -8.99 -11.71
N GLU A 96 -16.41 -7.68 -11.76
CA GLU A 96 -17.36 -6.70 -12.30
C GLU A 96 -16.90 -6.25 -13.69
N GLU A 97 -17.82 -5.80 -14.53
CA GLU A 97 -17.45 -5.13 -15.79
C GLU A 97 -16.68 -3.84 -15.43
N VAL A 98 -15.48 -3.68 -15.97
CA VAL A 98 -14.65 -2.49 -15.72
C VAL A 98 -15.24 -1.31 -16.47
N THR A 99 -16.13 -0.58 -15.83
CA THR A 99 -16.81 0.59 -16.40
C THR A 99 -16.14 1.92 -16.07
N SER A 100 -15.22 1.95 -15.12
CA SER A 100 -14.49 3.17 -14.71
C SER A 100 -13.18 2.84 -13.99
N ALA A 101 -12.27 3.82 -13.93
CA ALA A 101 -11.05 3.73 -13.14
C ALA A 101 -11.40 3.66 -11.64
N ALA A 102 -11.63 2.45 -11.14
CA ALA A 102 -11.75 2.22 -9.71
C ALA A 102 -10.36 2.29 -9.08
N PHE A 103 -10.19 3.17 -8.09
CA PHE A 103 -8.98 3.16 -7.27
C PHE A 103 -9.05 1.95 -6.33
N GLY A 104 -8.12 1.00 -6.49
CA GLY A 104 -7.98 -0.14 -5.59
C GLY A 104 -7.60 -1.44 -6.29
N THR A 105 -7.45 -2.52 -5.52
CA THR A 105 -7.28 -3.88 -6.07
C THR A 105 -8.62 -4.34 -6.65
N PRO A 106 -8.70 -4.62 -7.96
CA PRO A 106 -9.93 -5.09 -8.57
C PRO A 106 -10.32 -6.45 -8.01
N ASN A 107 -11.63 -6.70 -7.89
CA ASN A 107 -12.14 -8.03 -7.61
C ASN A 107 -11.96 -8.91 -8.85
N ILE A 108 -11.48 -10.12 -8.65
CA ILE A 108 -11.08 -11.04 -9.72
C ILE A 108 -11.82 -12.35 -9.55
N ILE A 109 -12.25 -12.95 -10.66
CA ILE A 109 -12.63 -14.35 -10.72
C ILE A 109 -11.41 -15.13 -11.21
N THR A 110 -11.02 -16.19 -10.48
CA THR A 110 -9.94 -17.09 -10.89
C THR A 110 -10.49 -18.51 -11.00
N GLY A 111 -10.38 -19.09 -12.17
CA GLY A 111 -10.66 -20.49 -12.41
C GLY A 111 -9.38 -21.29 -12.56
N ALA A 112 -9.28 -22.39 -11.85
CA ALA A 112 -8.12 -23.28 -11.84
C ALA A 112 -8.54 -24.75 -11.83
N VAL A 113 -7.69 -25.63 -12.35
CA VAL A 113 -7.89 -27.08 -12.33
C VAL A 113 -7.60 -27.62 -10.93
N GLY A 114 -8.48 -28.44 -10.39
CA GLY A 114 -8.21 -29.17 -9.15
C GLY A 114 -8.35 -28.37 -7.87
N GLY A 115 -8.80 -27.13 -7.96
CA GLY A 115 -9.06 -26.29 -6.77
C GLY A 115 -7.86 -25.43 -6.36
N ALA A 116 -8.02 -24.75 -5.22
CA ALA A 116 -7.08 -23.75 -4.72
C ALA A 116 -5.76 -24.32 -4.16
N ASP A 117 -5.67 -25.63 -3.94
CA ASP A 117 -4.47 -26.26 -3.37
C ASP A 117 -4.01 -27.43 -4.26
N ASN A 118 -3.00 -27.13 -5.08
CA ASN A 118 -2.33 -28.14 -5.91
C ASN A 118 -1.10 -28.76 -5.22
N GLY A 119 -0.85 -28.44 -3.93
CA GLY A 119 0.27 -28.90 -3.15
C GLY A 119 1.64 -28.34 -3.56
N MET A 120 1.69 -27.49 -4.58
CA MET A 120 2.90 -26.84 -5.09
C MET A 120 3.03 -25.40 -4.61
N ASP A 121 1.93 -24.79 -4.19
CA ASP A 121 1.93 -23.43 -3.69
C ASP A 121 2.62 -23.34 -2.33
N GLN A 122 3.60 -22.45 -2.22
CA GLN A 122 4.24 -22.14 -0.92
C GLN A 122 3.27 -21.43 0.03
N PHE A 123 2.27 -20.77 -0.51
CA PHE A 123 1.23 -20.06 0.23
C PHE A 123 -0.04 -20.92 0.28
N THR A 124 -0.26 -21.59 1.41
CA THR A 124 -1.45 -22.43 1.60
C THR A 124 -2.64 -21.58 2.01
N LEU A 125 -3.69 -21.59 1.18
CA LEU A 125 -4.97 -20.97 1.50
C LEU A 125 -5.70 -21.78 2.57
N GLN A 126 -6.30 -21.07 3.54
CA GLN A 126 -7.11 -21.71 4.59
C GLN A 126 -8.53 -21.14 4.58
N PRO A 127 -9.56 -21.99 4.65
CA PRO A 127 -10.93 -21.52 4.80
C PRO A 127 -11.17 -21.00 6.23
N ALA A 128 -11.81 -19.83 6.34
CA ALA A 128 -12.36 -19.34 7.60
C ALA A 128 -13.71 -20.02 7.88
N GLN A 129 -14.48 -20.29 6.81
CA GLN A 129 -15.75 -20.97 6.85
C GLN A 129 -15.90 -21.87 5.62
N GLY A 130 -16.62 -23.00 5.79
CA GLY A 130 -16.83 -23.94 4.70
C GLY A 130 -15.59 -24.74 4.32
N ARG A 131 -15.35 -24.91 3.02
CA ARG A 131 -14.25 -25.70 2.46
C ARG A 131 -13.61 -25.02 1.24
N LEU A 132 -12.42 -25.45 0.89
CA LEU A 132 -11.80 -25.10 -0.40
C LEU A 132 -12.45 -25.87 -1.56
N LEU A 133 -12.19 -25.41 -2.79
CA LEU A 133 -12.53 -26.16 -4.01
C LEU A 133 -11.77 -27.48 -4.04
N LYS A 134 -12.40 -28.49 -4.62
CA LYS A 134 -11.82 -29.81 -4.83
C LYS A 134 -11.89 -30.17 -6.31
N ALA A 135 -11.11 -31.17 -6.72
CA ALA A 135 -11.17 -31.70 -8.08
C ALA A 135 -12.57 -32.22 -8.47
N GLU A 136 -13.35 -32.67 -7.46
CA GLU A 136 -14.72 -33.15 -7.65
C GLU A 136 -15.71 -32.03 -8.01
N ASP A 137 -15.35 -30.77 -7.76
CA ASP A 137 -16.17 -29.60 -8.07
C ASP A 137 -16.07 -29.21 -9.55
N GLU A 138 -15.17 -29.84 -10.33
CA GLU A 138 -15.02 -29.54 -11.75
C GLU A 138 -16.32 -29.77 -12.50
N GLY A 139 -16.75 -28.76 -13.28
CA GLY A 139 -18.03 -28.76 -13.95
C GLY A 139 -19.24 -28.32 -13.11
N SER A 140 -19.07 -28.04 -11.83
CA SER A 140 -20.11 -27.48 -10.96
C SER A 140 -20.04 -25.96 -10.87
N GLN A 141 -21.17 -25.31 -10.47
CA GLN A 141 -21.24 -23.88 -10.27
C GLN A 141 -21.08 -23.54 -8.77
N VAL A 142 -19.88 -23.77 -8.27
CA VAL A 142 -19.50 -23.45 -6.88
C VAL A 142 -18.37 -22.46 -6.83
N THR A 143 -18.26 -21.70 -5.75
CA THR A 143 -17.21 -20.73 -5.56
C THR A 143 -16.69 -20.69 -4.12
N VAL A 144 -15.39 -20.38 -3.98
CA VAL A 144 -14.77 -19.98 -2.72
C VAL A 144 -14.41 -18.50 -2.83
N LEU A 145 -14.87 -17.71 -1.87
CA LEU A 145 -14.67 -16.27 -1.87
C LEU A 145 -13.52 -15.87 -0.95
N GLY A 146 -12.72 -14.91 -1.38
CA GLY A 146 -11.80 -14.19 -0.53
C GLY A 146 -12.54 -13.39 0.55
N SER A 147 -11.86 -13.10 1.64
CA SER A 147 -12.45 -12.47 2.83
C SER A 147 -13.06 -11.10 2.53
N ASP A 148 -12.34 -10.24 1.79
CA ASP A 148 -12.79 -8.89 1.45
C ASP A 148 -13.97 -8.92 0.47
N LEU A 149 -13.94 -9.85 -0.51
CA LEU A 149 -15.02 -10.01 -1.46
C LEU A 149 -16.30 -10.53 -0.80
N ALA A 150 -16.19 -11.50 0.11
CA ALA A 150 -17.32 -12.00 0.88
C ALA A 150 -17.92 -10.90 1.75
N HIS A 151 -17.09 -10.10 2.41
CA HIS A 151 -17.55 -8.97 3.22
C HIS A 151 -18.24 -7.90 2.37
N LYS A 152 -17.69 -7.58 1.19
CA LYS A 152 -18.27 -6.60 0.26
C LYS A 152 -19.64 -7.03 -0.27
N THR A 153 -19.78 -8.31 -0.61
CA THR A 153 -21.02 -8.85 -1.17
C THR A 153 -22.06 -9.23 -0.11
N GLY A 154 -21.63 -9.35 1.14
CA GLY A 154 -22.49 -9.71 2.28
C GLY A 154 -23.02 -11.13 2.23
N VAL A 155 -22.39 -12.05 1.47
CA VAL A 155 -22.80 -13.44 1.31
C VAL A 155 -22.11 -14.35 2.32
N ALA A 156 -22.79 -15.42 2.74
CA ALA A 156 -22.29 -16.45 3.61
C ALA A 156 -22.14 -17.80 2.87
N VAL A 157 -21.48 -18.77 3.51
CA VAL A 157 -21.40 -20.13 2.99
C VAL A 157 -22.79 -20.74 2.88
N GLY A 158 -23.13 -21.30 1.73
CA GLY A 158 -24.44 -21.82 1.36
C GLY A 158 -25.33 -20.84 0.60
N ASP A 159 -24.95 -19.57 0.54
CA ASP A 159 -25.65 -18.58 -0.27
C ASP A 159 -25.28 -18.69 -1.76
N THR A 160 -26.08 -18.05 -2.61
CA THR A 160 -25.82 -17.95 -4.04
C THR A 160 -25.35 -16.55 -4.39
N ILE A 161 -24.24 -16.45 -5.13
CA ILE A 161 -23.72 -15.21 -5.66
C ILE A 161 -23.83 -15.19 -7.18
N GLN A 162 -24.21 -14.02 -7.72
CA GLN A 162 -24.25 -13.79 -9.16
C GLN A 162 -22.90 -13.23 -9.64
N MET A 163 -22.25 -13.89 -10.56
CA MET A 163 -21.02 -13.44 -11.20
C MET A 163 -21.21 -13.44 -12.71
N ARG A 164 -21.17 -12.27 -13.33
CA ARG A 164 -21.31 -12.07 -14.79
C ARG A 164 -22.51 -12.82 -15.40
N GLY A 165 -23.65 -12.80 -14.73
CA GLY A 165 -24.89 -13.43 -15.21
C GLY A 165 -25.05 -14.91 -14.84
N MET A 166 -24.03 -15.55 -14.29
CA MET A 166 -24.09 -16.92 -13.80
C MET A 166 -24.20 -16.98 -12.28
N SER A 167 -24.95 -17.96 -11.77
CA SER A 167 -25.16 -18.17 -10.32
C SER A 167 -24.18 -19.21 -9.79
N PHE A 168 -23.52 -18.91 -8.67
CA PHE A 168 -22.58 -19.82 -8.00
C PHE A 168 -22.96 -19.99 -6.54
N GLU A 169 -22.93 -21.22 -6.06
CA GLU A 169 -23.07 -21.52 -4.63
C GLU A 169 -21.74 -21.26 -3.91
N VAL A 170 -21.78 -20.51 -2.80
CA VAL A 170 -20.60 -20.22 -1.98
C VAL A 170 -20.32 -21.41 -1.07
N VAL A 171 -19.27 -22.17 -1.35
CA VAL A 171 -18.88 -23.37 -0.59
C VAL A 171 -17.83 -23.10 0.48
N GLY A 172 -17.18 -21.93 0.41
CA GLY A 172 -16.19 -21.50 1.40
C GLY A 172 -15.86 -20.03 1.33
N ILE A 173 -15.34 -19.52 2.44
CA ILE A 173 -14.79 -18.16 2.56
C ILE A 173 -13.40 -18.29 3.15
N LEU A 174 -12.40 -17.64 2.54
CA LEU A 174 -11.00 -17.68 2.96
C LEU A 174 -10.76 -16.86 4.23
N GLN A 175 -9.73 -17.26 4.99
CA GLN A 175 -9.17 -16.39 6.03
C GLN A 175 -8.50 -15.15 5.37
N PRO A 176 -8.52 -13.99 6.05
CA PRO A 176 -7.83 -12.80 5.55
C PRO A 176 -6.33 -13.06 5.34
N THR A 177 -5.85 -12.79 4.14
CA THR A 177 -4.44 -12.98 3.76
C THR A 177 -3.71 -11.65 3.60
N LEU A 178 -4.45 -10.52 3.53
CA LEU A 178 -3.98 -9.18 3.24
C LEU A 178 -3.38 -8.99 1.83
N ILE A 179 -3.59 -9.99 0.95
CA ILE A 179 -3.09 -10.00 -0.44
C ILE A 179 -4.21 -10.36 -1.43
N SER A 180 -3.85 -10.56 -2.70
CA SER A 180 -4.78 -10.79 -3.82
C SER A 180 -5.89 -11.83 -3.58
N PRO A 181 -5.68 -12.97 -2.89
CA PRO A 181 -6.76 -13.92 -2.62
C PRO A 181 -7.97 -13.31 -1.90
N ASP A 182 -7.79 -12.25 -1.11
CA ASP A 182 -8.88 -11.63 -0.35
C ASP A 182 -9.96 -10.98 -1.23
N THR A 183 -9.58 -10.53 -2.44
CA THR A 183 -10.47 -9.93 -3.42
C THR A 183 -10.86 -10.88 -4.56
N THR A 184 -10.60 -12.18 -4.40
CA THR A 184 -10.78 -13.18 -5.47
C THR A 184 -11.97 -14.09 -5.20
N ALA A 185 -12.77 -14.37 -6.26
CA ALA A 185 -13.70 -15.48 -6.31
C ALA A 185 -13.02 -16.64 -7.05
N MET A 186 -12.83 -17.75 -6.38
CA MET A 186 -12.23 -18.95 -6.96
C MET A 186 -13.34 -19.88 -7.44
N VAL A 187 -13.26 -20.33 -8.67
CA VAL A 187 -14.25 -21.23 -9.32
C VAL A 187 -13.53 -22.35 -10.05
N PRO A 188 -14.21 -23.48 -10.38
CA PRO A 188 -13.65 -24.50 -11.26
C PRO A 188 -13.27 -23.93 -12.64
N LEU A 189 -12.23 -24.48 -13.28
CA LEU A 189 -11.73 -23.96 -14.55
C LEU A 189 -12.80 -23.92 -15.63
N ALA A 190 -13.58 -25.01 -15.78
CA ALA A 190 -14.64 -25.07 -16.79
C ALA A 190 -15.70 -23.98 -16.61
N ALA A 191 -16.07 -23.66 -15.36
CA ALA A 191 -17.00 -22.58 -15.07
C ALA A 191 -16.41 -21.21 -15.45
N ALA A 192 -15.12 -20.97 -15.14
CA ALA A 192 -14.42 -19.74 -15.51
C ALA A 192 -14.25 -19.61 -17.04
N GLN A 193 -14.01 -20.70 -17.74
CA GLN A 193 -13.95 -20.73 -19.21
C GLN A 193 -15.27 -20.28 -19.83
N GLY A 194 -16.40 -20.75 -19.29
CA GLY A 194 -17.73 -20.30 -19.71
C GLY A 194 -17.92 -18.80 -19.53
N LEU A 195 -17.58 -18.27 -18.35
CA LEU A 195 -17.62 -16.83 -18.07
C LEU A 195 -16.70 -16.03 -18.99
N PHE A 196 -15.52 -16.57 -19.28
CA PHE A 196 -14.50 -15.89 -20.09
C PHE A 196 -14.94 -15.72 -21.55
N ILE A 197 -15.46 -16.77 -22.16
CA ILE A 197 -15.92 -16.72 -23.55
C ILE A 197 -17.00 -15.63 -23.74
N GLU A 198 -17.87 -15.45 -22.77
CA GLU A 198 -18.90 -14.41 -22.84
C GLU A 198 -18.32 -12.98 -22.82
N THR A 199 -17.11 -12.80 -22.31
CA THR A 199 -16.43 -11.50 -22.32
C THR A 199 -15.81 -11.15 -23.67
N LEU A 200 -15.59 -12.13 -24.51
CA LEU A 200 -14.94 -11.94 -25.81
C LEU A 200 -15.88 -11.27 -26.81
N PRO A 201 -15.36 -10.51 -27.80
CA PRO A 201 -16.11 -10.01 -28.90
C PRO A 201 -16.81 -11.16 -29.66
N PRO A 202 -18.02 -10.94 -30.19
CA PRO A 202 -18.81 -12.00 -30.88
C PRO A 202 -18.06 -12.75 -31.98
N LEU A 203 -17.15 -12.07 -32.68
CA LEU A 203 -16.32 -12.69 -33.75
C LEU A 203 -15.36 -13.74 -33.19
N LEU A 204 -14.83 -13.56 -31.99
CA LEU A 204 -13.89 -14.48 -31.35
C LEU A 204 -14.60 -15.64 -30.67
N ARG A 205 -15.83 -15.44 -30.18
CA ARG A 205 -16.62 -16.48 -29.50
C ARG A 205 -16.86 -17.71 -30.36
N GLY A 206 -17.05 -17.51 -31.66
CA GLY A 206 -17.28 -18.62 -32.60
C GLY A 206 -16.01 -19.30 -33.15
N ALA A 207 -14.84 -18.70 -32.90
CA ALA A 207 -13.57 -19.20 -33.40
C ALA A 207 -12.76 -19.98 -32.34
N LEU A 208 -13.09 -19.87 -31.08
CA LEU A 208 -12.38 -20.51 -29.98
C LEU A 208 -13.21 -21.62 -29.33
N ASP A 209 -12.56 -22.74 -29.03
CA ASP A 209 -13.16 -23.79 -28.22
C ASP A 209 -13.06 -23.39 -26.74
N PRO A 210 -14.20 -23.17 -26.04
CA PRO A 210 -14.20 -22.75 -24.64
C PRO A 210 -13.38 -23.67 -23.74
N SER A 211 -13.38 -24.96 -23.99
CA SER A 211 -12.67 -25.97 -23.19
C SER A 211 -11.15 -25.93 -23.37
N ARG A 212 -10.64 -25.18 -24.34
CA ARG A 212 -9.23 -25.14 -24.71
C ARG A 212 -8.57 -23.78 -24.46
N VAL A 213 -9.21 -22.88 -23.74
CA VAL A 213 -8.66 -21.54 -23.46
C VAL A 213 -8.24 -21.39 -22.02
N ALA A 214 -7.13 -20.69 -21.83
CA ALA A 214 -6.66 -20.14 -20.58
C ALA A 214 -6.38 -18.65 -20.78
N SER A 215 -6.29 -17.87 -19.71
CA SER A 215 -5.82 -16.48 -19.76
C SER A 215 -4.39 -16.33 -19.26
N GLN A 216 -3.94 -17.32 -18.50
CA GLN A 216 -2.56 -17.47 -18.02
C GLN A 216 -2.29 -18.94 -17.71
N ILE A 217 -1.02 -19.31 -17.69
CA ILE A 217 -0.56 -20.63 -17.31
C ILE A 217 0.45 -20.44 -16.18
N ILE A 218 0.21 -21.06 -15.02
CA ILE A 218 1.19 -21.09 -13.93
C ILE A 218 2.07 -22.34 -14.12
N VAL A 219 3.38 -22.11 -14.17
CA VAL A 219 4.38 -23.16 -14.29
C VAL A 219 5.13 -23.24 -12.98
N TYR A 220 5.24 -24.43 -12.43
CA TYR A 220 6.00 -24.72 -11.21
C TYR A 220 7.34 -25.35 -11.61
N PRO A 221 8.47 -24.69 -11.37
CA PRO A 221 9.79 -25.25 -11.61
C PRO A 221 10.08 -26.45 -10.70
N ALA A 222 10.83 -27.41 -11.20
CA ALA A 222 11.35 -28.49 -10.36
C ALA A 222 12.39 -27.95 -9.35
N THR A 223 12.51 -28.64 -8.23
CA THR A 223 13.44 -28.23 -7.16
C THR A 223 14.88 -28.06 -7.68
N GLY A 224 15.46 -26.89 -7.46
CA GLY A 224 16.83 -26.55 -7.87
C GLY A 224 16.98 -26.06 -9.29
N VAL A 225 15.88 -25.86 -10.03
CA VAL A 225 15.89 -25.24 -11.37
C VAL A 225 15.92 -23.72 -11.21
N ASP A 226 16.73 -23.06 -12.04
CA ASP A 226 16.75 -21.59 -12.11
C ASP A 226 15.49 -21.11 -12.85
N GLU A 227 14.63 -20.35 -12.13
CA GLU A 227 13.36 -19.84 -12.63
C GLU A 227 13.56 -18.93 -13.86
N ALA A 228 14.59 -18.07 -13.85
CA ALA A 228 14.85 -17.15 -14.94
C ALA A 228 15.32 -17.88 -16.21
N ALA A 229 16.15 -18.90 -16.05
CA ALA A 229 16.60 -19.73 -17.17
C ALA A 229 15.44 -20.54 -17.77
N LEU A 230 14.56 -21.10 -16.92
CA LEU A 230 13.39 -21.85 -17.38
C LEU A 230 12.37 -20.91 -18.07
N ALA A 231 12.15 -19.71 -17.52
CA ALA A 231 11.29 -18.71 -18.13
C ALA A 231 11.74 -18.33 -19.55
N ALA A 232 13.04 -18.07 -19.72
CA ALA A 232 13.62 -17.79 -21.05
C ALA A 232 13.50 -18.97 -22.02
N GLN A 233 13.60 -20.23 -21.54
CA GLN A 233 13.38 -21.42 -22.37
C GLN A 233 11.89 -21.54 -22.81
N ILE A 234 10.95 -21.21 -21.93
CA ILE A 234 9.52 -21.23 -22.24
C ILE A 234 9.23 -20.20 -23.34
N GLU A 235 9.75 -18.97 -23.24
CA GLU A 235 9.57 -17.93 -24.26
C GLU A 235 10.18 -18.28 -25.63
N GLN A 236 11.26 -19.06 -25.63
CA GLN A 236 11.86 -19.53 -26.88
C GLN A 236 11.13 -20.72 -27.48
N ALA A 237 10.46 -21.54 -26.69
CA ALA A 237 9.81 -22.75 -27.11
C ALA A 237 8.36 -22.52 -27.57
N ALA A 238 7.66 -21.57 -26.97
CA ALA A 238 6.26 -21.27 -27.29
C ALA A 238 6.15 -19.91 -27.97
N ASP A 239 5.40 -19.85 -29.06
CA ASP A 239 5.19 -18.62 -29.81
C ASP A 239 4.24 -17.67 -29.10
N ASN A 240 4.54 -16.38 -29.17
CA ASN A 240 3.69 -15.29 -28.68
C ASN A 240 3.35 -15.38 -27.17
N VAL A 241 4.27 -15.90 -26.35
CA VAL A 241 4.12 -15.91 -24.90
C VAL A 241 5.14 -15.00 -24.24
N SER A 242 4.78 -14.49 -23.06
CA SER A 242 5.63 -13.72 -22.16
C SER A 242 5.58 -14.37 -20.81
N THR A 243 6.71 -14.40 -20.12
CA THR A 243 6.83 -14.95 -18.78
C THR A 243 6.99 -13.85 -17.72
N LEU A 244 6.54 -14.12 -16.51
CA LEU A 244 6.74 -13.27 -15.35
C LEU A 244 7.18 -14.14 -14.17
N THR A 245 8.39 -13.89 -13.68
CA THR A 245 8.94 -14.51 -12.48
C THR A 245 8.76 -13.59 -11.27
N ALA A 246 9.03 -14.10 -10.05
CA ALA A 246 9.06 -13.26 -8.84
C ALA A 246 10.06 -12.10 -8.97
N ALA A 247 11.23 -12.35 -9.58
CA ALA A 247 12.25 -11.33 -9.79
C ALA A 247 11.79 -10.23 -10.77
N ASP A 248 11.08 -10.59 -11.83
CA ASP A 248 10.51 -9.63 -12.79
C ASP A 248 9.42 -8.79 -12.14
N PHE A 249 8.57 -9.42 -11.33
CA PHE A 249 7.55 -8.72 -10.55
C PHE A 249 8.20 -7.70 -9.61
N ASP A 250 9.20 -8.09 -8.84
CA ASP A 250 9.94 -7.21 -7.92
C ASP A 250 10.59 -6.05 -8.66
N GLN A 251 11.19 -6.30 -9.82
CA GLN A 251 11.79 -5.24 -10.64
C GLN A 251 10.74 -4.26 -11.19
N GLN A 252 9.63 -4.76 -11.69
CA GLN A 252 8.56 -3.93 -12.26
C GLN A 252 7.87 -3.08 -11.20
N VAL A 253 7.58 -3.66 -10.05
CA VAL A 253 6.94 -2.95 -8.93
C VAL A 253 7.93 -2.07 -8.19
N GLY A 254 9.19 -2.51 -8.04
CA GLY A 254 10.26 -1.76 -7.38
C GLY A 254 10.49 -0.38 -8.00
N SER A 255 10.35 -0.25 -9.32
CA SER A 255 10.43 1.04 -10.00
C SER A 255 9.30 1.99 -9.57
N THR A 256 8.09 1.48 -9.45
CA THR A 256 6.92 2.24 -9.00
C THR A 256 7.06 2.67 -7.54
N ILE A 257 7.52 1.76 -6.67
CA ILE A 257 7.79 2.07 -5.25
C ILE A 257 8.85 3.16 -5.11
N THR A 258 9.90 3.13 -5.94
CA THR A 258 10.95 4.14 -5.92
C THR A 258 10.40 5.52 -6.21
N ILE A 259 9.48 5.65 -7.17
CA ILE A 259 8.80 6.91 -7.49
C ILE A 259 7.94 7.37 -6.31
N PHE A 260 7.15 6.48 -5.70
CA PHE A 260 6.35 6.82 -4.52
C PHE A 260 7.21 7.26 -3.34
N ASN A 261 8.31 6.56 -3.05
CA ASN A 261 9.25 6.95 -2.00
C ASN A 261 9.89 8.31 -2.28
N ALA A 262 10.24 8.61 -3.53
CA ALA A 262 10.76 9.93 -3.91
C ALA A 262 9.72 11.03 -3.68
N ILE A 263 8.44 10.80 -3.98
CA ILE A 263 7.35 11.74 -3.70
C ILE A 263 7.22 11.97 -2.18
N ILE A 264 7.25 10.90 -1.37
CA ILE A 264 7.15 11.00 0.09
C ILE A 264 8.32 11.81 0.67
N ILE A 265 9.55 11.54 0.21
CA ILE A 265 10.73 12.31 0.60
C ILE A 265 10.58 13.78 0.18
N GLY A 266 10.11 14.05 -1.04
CA GLY A 266 9.84 15.40 -1.52
C GLY A 266 8.84 16.15 -0.63
N VAL A 267 7.74 15.51 -0.28
CA VAL A 267 6.72 16.06 0.64
C VAL A 267 7.32 16.29 2.03
N ALA A 268 8.12 15.34 2.56
CA ALA A 268 8.78 15.50 3.86
C ALA A 268 9.75 16.71 3.86
N VAL A 269 10.51 16.91 2.79
CA VAL A 269 11.42 18.07 2.63
C VAL A 269 10.64 19.39 2.57
N ILE A 270 9.55 19.45 1.80
CA ILE A 270 8.70 20.65 1.75
C ILE A 270 8.11 20.94 3.14
N SER A 271 7.61 19.92 3.83
CA SER A 271 7.07 20.02 5.19
C SER A 271 8.13 20.52 6.18
N LEU A 272 9.37 20.02 6.06
CA LEU A 272 10.52 20.45 6.84
C LEU A 272 10.79 21.95 6.64
N ILE A 273 10.80 22.41 5.39
CA ILE A 273 11.07 23.82 5.06
C ILE A 273 9.95 24.71 5.60
N VAL A 274 8.69 24.41 5.27
CA VAL A 274 7.54 25.24 5.66
C VAL A 274 7.35 25.25 7.18
N GLY A 275 7.35 24.05 7.80
CA GLY A 275 7.22 23.90 9.25
C GLY A 275 8.40 24.53 9.99
N GLY A 276 9.62 24.31 9.52
CA GLY A 276 10.83 24.88 10.07
C GLY A 276 10.84 26.42 10.04
N LEU A 277 10.52 27.02 8.89
CA LEU A 277 10.40 28.47 8.75
C LEU A 277 9.34 29.06 9.68
N SER A 278 8.20 28.39 9.81
CA SER A 278 7.14 28.77 10.77
C SER A 278 7.64 28.81 12.22
N VAL A 279 8.42 27.79 12.64
CA VAL A 279 9.02 27.74 13.97
C VAL A 279 10.07 28.83 14.14
N ILE A 280 10.99 29.00 13.18
CA ILE A 280 12.03 30.04 13.22
C ILE A 280 11.39 31.42 13.40
N ASN A 281 10.40 31.75 12.58
CA ASN A 281 9.72 33.05 12.65
C ASN A 281 9.02 33.27 14.00
N THR A 282 8.30 32.26 14.50
CA THR A 282 7.61 32.36 15.79
C THR A 282 8.59 32.49 16.95
N MET A 283 9.67 31.70 16.94
CA MET A 283 10.69 31.75 17.99
C MET A 283 11.49 33.06 17.94
N ALA A 284 11.86 33.57 16.75
CA ALA A 284 12.55 34.84 16.60
C ALA A 284 11.74 35.99 17.22
N MET A 285 10.44 35.99 16.97
CA MET A 285 9.56 37.01 17.53
C MET A 285 9.34 36.81 19.04
N SER A 286 9.23 35.56 19.52
CA SER A 286 9.18 35.26 20.98
C SER A 286 10.42 35.76 21.72
N VAL A 287 11.61 35.59 21.12
CA VAL A 287 12.88 36.09 21.60
C VAL A 287 12.89 37.62 21.63
N ALA A 288 12.45 38.31 20.59
CA ALA A 288 12.39 39.77 20.52
C ALA A 288 11.53 40.37 21.61
N GLU A 289 10.39 39.74 21.90
CA GLU A 289 9.48 40.16 22.98
C GLU A 289 10.00 39.95 24.40
N ARG A 290 10.91 38.96 24.58
CA ARG A 290 11.51 38.62 25.88
C ARG A 290 12.96 39.09 26.00
N THR A 291 13.41 40.01 25.08
CA THR A 291 14.80 40.47 25.05
C THR A 291 15.27 40.97 26.41
N ARG A 292 14.43 41.76 27.12
CA ARG A 292 14.75 42.27 28.43
C ARG A 292 14.87 41.17 29.51
N GLU A 293 13.97 40.19 29.51
CA GLU A 293 14.01 39.02 30.42
C GLU A 293 15.29 38.21 30.22
N ILE A 294 15.64 37.93 28.92
CA ILE A 294 16.85 37.21 28.54
C ILE A 294 18.09 38.02 28.96
N GLY A 295 18.07 39.35 28.76
CA GLY A 295 19.12 40.27 29.19
C GLY A 295 19.36 40.22 30.68
N ILE A 296 18.30 40.25 31.52
CA ILE A 296 18.39 40.13 32.98
C ILE A 296 18.98 38.77 33.36
N LYS A 297 18.48 37.65 32.79
CA LYS A 297 19.04 36.31 33.03
C LYS A 297 20.53 36.24 32.70
N ARG A 298 20.98 36.95 31.69
CA ARG A 298 22.39 37.04 31.30
C ARG A 298 23.21 37.93 32.24
N ALA A 299 22.66 39.09 32.64
CA ALA A 299 23.32 40.02 33.51
C ALA A 299 23.64 39.43 34.92
N ILE A 300 22.75 38.53 35.43
CA ILE A 300 22.96 37.84 36.72
C ILE A 300 23.84 36.57 36.56
N GLY A 301 24.54 36.40 35.40
CA GLY A 301 25.50 35.31 35.20
C GLY A 301 24.92 34.02 34.63
N GLY A 302 23.70 34.02 34.09
CA GLY A 302 23.10 32.84 33.47
C GLY A 302 23.93 32.34 32.27
N PRO A 303 24.33 31.03 32.24
CA PRO A 303 25.13 30.48 31.15
C PRO A 303 24.32 30.42 29.83
N ARG A 304 24.98 30.74 28.68
CA ARG A 304 24.37 30.74 27.34
C ARG A 304 23.68 29.42 27.02
N GLY A 305 24.30 28.29 27.36
CA GLY A 305 23.74 26.96 27.08
C GLY A 305 22.41 26.67 27.80
N ARG A 306 22.13 27.33 28.97
CA ARG A 306 20.85 27.17 29.65
C ARG A 306 19.73 27.87 28.87
N ILE A 307 20.00 29.07 28.34
CA ILE A 307 19.05 29.83 27.54
C ILE A 307 18.75 29.09 26.23
N ILE A 308 19.79 28.57 25.53
CA ILE A 308 19.61 27.79 24.32
C ILE A 308 18.74 26.57 24.61
N ARG A 309 19.04 25.76 25.65
CA ARG A 309 18.24 24.57 25.98
C ARG A 309 16.79 24.91 26.35
N GLU A 310 16.55 26.01 27.04
CA GLU A 310 15.20 26.44 27.41
C GLU A 310 14.38 26.78 26.16
N LEU A 311 14.95 27.56 25.23
CA LEU A 311 14.29 27.96 23.98
C LEU A 311 14.12 26.80 23.00
N VAL A 312 15.12 25.93 22.86
CA VAL A 312 15.03 24.74 22.00
C VAL A 312 14.00 23.76 22.55
N ALA A 313 13.92 23.59 23.89
CA ALA A 313 12.87 22.77 24.50
C ALA A 313 11.47 23.35 24.25
N GLU A 314 11.31 24.68 24.33
CA GLU A 314 10.05 25.36 24.00
C GLU A 314 9.65 25.11 22.54
N ALA A 315 10.59 25.23 21.60
CA ALA A 315 10.37 24.93 20.18
C ALA A 315 10.03 23.45 19.95
N GLY A 316 10.69 22.53 20.67
CA GLY A 316 10.39 21.10 20.63
C GLY A 316 8.97 20.77 21.11
N ILE A 317 8.49 21.46 22.16
CA ILE A 317 7.11 21.30 22.65
C ILE A 317 6.10 21.81 21.61
N ILE A 318 6.37 22.93 20.94
CA ILE A 318 5.54 23.42 19.83
C ILE A 318 5.50 22.38 18.70
N GLY A 319 6.66 21.81 18.36
CA GLY A 319 6.78 20.73 17.37
C GLY A 319 5.99 19.46 17.77
N LEU A 320 6.06 19.07 19.04
CA LEU A 320 5.30 17.93 19.58
C LEU A 320 3.78 18.17 19.52
N ILE A 321 3.33 19.34 19.92
CA ILE A 321 1.91 19.70 19.86
C ILE A 321 1.43 19.72 18.40
N GLY A 322 2.18 20.35 17.49
CA GLY A 322 1.89 20.33 16.06
C GLY A 322 1.88 18.91 15.49
N GLY A 323 2.85 18.08 15.92
CA GLY A 323 2.91 16.65 15.58
C GLY A 323 1.70 15.86 16.04
N LEU A 324 1.23 16.07 17.27
CA LEU A 324 0.02 15.43 17.80
C LEU A 324 -1.24 15.83 17.02
N PHE A 325 -1.40 17.11 16.71
CA PHE A 325 -2.52 17.59 15.89
C PHE A 325 -2.45 17.06 14.47
N GLY A 326 -1.25 17.05 13.85
CA GLY A 326 -1.03 16.51 12.51
C GLY A 326 -1.31 15.00 12.44
N LEU A 327 -0.82 14.25 13.45
CA LEU A 327 -1.09 12.82 13.56
C LEU A 327 -2.59 12.53 13.74
N ALA A 328 -3.27 13.29 14.61
CA ALA A 328 -4.71 13.13 14.84
C ALA A 328 -5.51 13.40 13.56
N LEU A 329 -5.21 14.48 12.85
CA LEU A 329 -5.83 14.78 11.56
C LEU A 329 -5.51 13.72 10.51
N GLY A 330 -4.27 13.26 10.43
CA GLY A 330 -3.84 12.19 9.54
C GLY A 330 -4.57 10.89 9.82
N ALA A 331 -4.68 10.50 11.07
CA ALA A 331 -5.39 9.30 11.50
C ALA A 331 -6.89 9.38 11.14
N ILE A 332 -7.53 10.53 11.34
CA ILE A 332 -8.93 10.74 10.96
C ILE A 332 -9.10 10.59 9.45
N VAL A 333 -8.25 11.22 8.65
CA VAL A 333 -8.31 11.12 7.18
C VAL A 333 -8.10 9.69 6.72
N VAL A 334 -7.10 8.99 7.27
CA VAL A 334 -6.83 7.57 6.96
C VAL A 334 -8.03 6.69 7.33
N MET A 335 -8.62 6.88 8.51
CA MET A 335 -9.80 6.12 8.93
C MET A 335 -11.01 6.37 8.02
N LEU A 336 -11.30 7.63 7.69
CA LEU A 336 -12.40 7.98 6.80
C LEU A 336 -12.19 7.44 5.38
N ALA A 337 -10.96 7.57 4.85
CA ALA A 337 -10.62 7.07 3.53
C ALA A 337 -10.72 5.53 3.46
N ASN A 338 -10.27 4.82 4.49
CA ASN A 338 -10.41 3.37 4.57
C ASN A 338 -11.87 2.93 4.73
N GLU A 339 -12.69 3.67 5.49
CA GLU A 339 -14.11 3.35 5.63
C GLU A 339 -14.86 3.53 4.31
N LEU A 340 -14.60 4.62 3.57
CA LEU A 340 -15.11 4.81 2.23
C LEU A 340 -14.59 3.77 1.24
N GLY A 341 -13.33 3.36 1.38
CA GLY A 341 -12.70 2.32 0.55
C GLY A 341 -13.25 0.94 0.83
N ARG A 342 -13.58 0.60 2.08
CA ARG A 342 -14.18 -0.70 2.45
C ARG A 342 -15.50 -0.96 1.74
N SER A 343 -16.33 0.06 1.56
CA SER A 343 -17.57 -0.07 0.78
C SER A 343 -17.33 -0.47 -0.69
N SER A 344 -16.12 -0.17 -1.19
CA SER A 344 -15.66 -0.53 -2.55
C SER A 344 -14.72 -1.75 -2.55
N GLY A 345 -14.52 -2.41 -1.39
CA GLY A 345 -13.61 -3.54 -1.24
C GLY A 345 -12.12 -3.17 -1.22
N THR A 346 -11.79 -1.91 -0.89
CA THR A 346 -10.40 -1.44 -1.00
C THR A 346 -9.96 -0.72 0.26
N VAL A 347 -8.89 -1.20 0.90
CA VAL A 347 -8.19 -0.50 1.98
C VAL A 347 -6.89 0.07 1.43
N LEU A 348 -6.80 1.41 1.36
CA LEU A 348 -5.70 2.12 0.70
C LEU A 348 -4.55 2.53 1.63
N PHE A 349 -4.81 2.56 2.93
CA PHE A 349 -3.86 3.11 3.91
C PHE A 349 -3.63 2.14 5.05
N ASP A 350 -2.37 2.02 5.48
CA ASP A 350 -1.96 1.27 6.67
C ASP A 350 -1.21 2.19 7.64
N LEU A 351 -1.93 2.64 8.68
CA LEU A 351 -1.35 3.48 9.73
C LEU A 351 -0.75 2.60 10.83
N THR A 352 0.53 2.33 10.73
CA THR A 352 1.25 1.54 11.73
C THR A 352 1.63 2.37 12.97
N PRO A 353 1.79 1.76 14.15
CA PRO A 353 2.34 2.43 15.34
C PRO A 353 3.72 3.05 15.08
N GLN A 354 4.52 2.44 14.21
CA GLN A 354 5.83 2.94 13.82
C GLN A 354 5.72 4.27 13.08
N THR A 355 4.79 4.38 12.13
CA THR A 355 4.51 5.63 11.40
C THR A 355 4.05 6.73 12.34
N ALA A 356 3.18 6.40 13.31
CA ALA A 356 2.71 7.36 14.30
C ALA A 356 3.86 7.88 15.19
N LEU A 357 4.71 6.98 15.69
CA LEU A 357 5.88 7.33 16.47
C LEU A 357 6.89 8.17 15.68
N PHE A 358 7.16 7.78 14.42
CA PHE A 358 8.02 8.52 13.52
C PHE A 358 7.51 9.93 13.28
N ALA A 359 6.22 10.12 13.02
CA ALA A 359 5.60 11.42 12.81
C ALA A 359 5.74 12.35 14.03
N LEU A 360 5.53 11.83 15.24
CA LEU A 360 5.72 12.59 16.49
C LEU A 360 7.18 12.95 16.74
N ALA A 361 8.08 12.00 16.53
CA ALA A 361 9.52 12.22 16.66
C ALA A 361 9.99 13.27 15.64
N PHE A 362 9.57 13.15 14.39
CA PHE A 362 9.91 14.09 13.31
C PHE A 362 9.43 15.50 13.62
N GLY A 363 8.16 15.70 14.03
CA GLY A 363 7.64 17.01 14.41
C GLY A 363 8.39 17.63 15.58
N THR A 364 8.74 16.82 16.59
CA THR A 364 9.49 17.28 17.77
C THR A 364 10.92 17.69 17.39
N ILE A 365 11.62 16.85 16.62
CA ILE A 365 12.99 17.13 16.16
C ILE A 365 13.00 18.35 15.22
N LEU A 366 12.03 18.45 14.32
CA LEU A 366 11.87 19.62 13.45
C LEU A 366 11.76 20.91 14.27
N GLY A 367 10.89 20.92 15.30
CA GLY A 367 10.74 22.04 16.20
C GLY A 367 12.06 22.41 16.91
N MET A 368 12.75 21.41 17.47
CA MET A 368 14.03 21.62 18.14
C MET A 368 15.10 22.18 17.21
N VAL A 369 15.29 21.58 16.02
CA VAL A 369 16.30 21.99 15.03
C VAL A 369 16.03 23.42 14.54
N ALA A 370 14.78 23.71 14.15
CA ALA A 370 14.39 25.04 13.73
C ALA A 370 14.55 26.10 14.84
N GLY A 371 14.32 25.72 16.09
CA GLY A 371 14.49 26.58 17.26
C GLY A 371 15.94 26.92 17.60
N VAL A 372 16.94 26.17 17.09
CA VAL A 372 18.37 26.42 17.41
C VAL A 372 18.83 27.80 16.94
N ILE A 373 18.46 28.22 15.71
CA ILE A 373 18.90 29.48 15.13
C ILE A 373 18.45 30.68 15.99
N PRO A 374 17.15 30.88 16.29
CA PRO A 374 16.71 31.97 17.14
C PRO A 374 17.21 31.86 18.58
N ALA A 375 17.33 30.64 19.12
CA ALA A 375 17.87 30.43 20.48
C ALA A 375 19.34 30.83 20.56
N TRP A 376 20.14 30.55 19.59
CA TRP A 376 21.54 30.96 19.53
C TRP A 376 21.67 32.49 19.43
N SER A 377 20.87 33.12 18.56
CA SER A 377 20.84 34.59 18.44
C SER A 377 20.47 35.23 19.78
N ALA A 378 19.46 34.70 20.49
CA ALA A 378 19.04 35.17 21.81
C ALA A 378 20.16 35.06 22.87
N ALA A 379 20.91 33.95 22.86
CA ALA A 379 21.99 33.73 23.83
C ALA A 379 23.21 34.63 23.61
N ARG A 380 23.32 35.30 22.46
CA ARG A 380 24.39 36.23 22.11
C ARG A 380 24.03 37.68 22.37
N LEU A 381 22.80 38.00 22.78
CA LEU A 381 22.39 39.35 23.11
C LEU A 381 23.30 39.95 24.20
N ASP A 382 23.74 41.20 23.98
CA ASP A 382 24.47 41.97 24.99
C ASP A 382 23.51 42.40 26.10
N PRO A 383 23.79 42.05 27.38
CA PRO A 383 22.95 42.40 28.48
C PRO A 383 22.72 43.92 28.63
N VAL A 384 23.72 44.73 28.27
CA VAL A 384 23.63 46.21 28.38
C VAL A 384 22.64 46.79 27.39
N THR A 385 22.72 46.31 26.13
CA THR A 385 21.77 46.70 25.08
C THR A 385 20.38 46.18 25.33
N ALA A 386 20.26 44.95 25.84
CA ALA A 386 18.98 44.32 26.15
C ALA A 386 18.20 45.02 27.28
N LEU A 387 18.90 45.62 28.25
CA LEU A 387 18.29 46.39 29.35
C LEU A 387 17.86 47.81 28.96
N ARG A 388 18.41 48.35 27.84
CA ARG A 388 18.05 49.68 27.29
C ARG A 388 16.90 49.62 26.29
N TYR A 389 16.45 48.41 25.93
CA TYR A 389 15.30 48.20 25.04
C TYR A 389 14.01 48.56 25.81
N GLU A 390 13.34 49.63 25.37
CA GLU A 390 12.00 50.02 25.84
C GLU A 390 10.91 49.18 25.16
#